data_eb9ebd30e2a075db5fb387e51fffc6f5
#
_entry.id   eb9ebd30e2a075db5fb387e51fffc6f5
#
_cell.length_a   1.000
_cell.length_b   1.000
_cell.length_c   1.000
_cell.angle_alpha   90.00
_cell.angle_beta   90.00
_cell.angle_gamma   90.00
#
_symmetry.space_group_name_H-M   'P 1'
#
loop_
_entity.id
_entity.type
_entity.pdbx_description
1 polymer ?
#
loop_
_entity_poly.entity_id
_entity_poly.type
_entity_poly.pdbx_seq_one_letter_code
_entity_poly.pdbx_strand_id
1 'polypeptide(L)'
;MAERDENSYVGEKVLFETRPRFTLNLGSTIVKFIVLLLLLYFFSTILSLFASLQEFLIYYVQIPLVQGVSYLLLFIVVVLVFSILWDVISWRAIHYMLTTHRVMIKKGIFRKRKIYMPYNMIQDIDVSQGLIERLFRAGDIEIYGGHEHTQVVLEDVPNPYQVDNTINRLMQGEDIGYRKYQREVDRKSVIEEYDKKFKF
;
A
#
# COMPACT_ATOMS: atom_id res chain seq x y z
N MET A 1 4.67 21.40 -4.53
CA MET A 1 5.29 21.71 -5.84
C MET A 1 5.15 20.43 -6.67
N ALA A 2 4.16 20.38 -7.57
CA ALA A 2 3.90 19.19 -8.38
C ALA A 2 5.03 19.03 -9.41
N GLU A 3 5.81 17.98 -9.25
CA GLU A 3 6.84 17.56 -10.20
C GLU A 3 6.13 17.26 -11.54
N ARG A 4 6.31 18.13 -12.52
CA ARG A 4 5.75 17.96 -13.86
C ARG A 4 6.46 16.77 -14.50
N ASP A 5 5.78 15.63 -14.60
CA ASP A 5 6.33 14.44 -15.23
C ASP A 5 6.63 14.73 -16.71
N GLU A 6 7.88 14.52 -17.11
CA GLU A 6 8.41 14.72 -18.47
C GLU A 6 7.66 13.94 -19.56
N ASN A 7 6.87 12.93 -19.19
CA ASN A 7 6.06 12.06 -20.04
C ASN A 7 4.54 12.31 -19.90
N SER A 8 4.09 13.48 -19.45
CA SER A 8 2.66 13.75 -19.39
C SER A 8 2.14 14.18 -20.76
N TYR A 9 1.00 13.64 -21.18
CA TYR A 9 0.29 14.13 -22.37
C TYR A 9 -0.09 15.60 -22.16
N VAL A 10 -0.04 16.36 -23.25
CA VAL A 10 -0.46 17.78 -23.21
C VAL A 10 -1.92 17.85 -22.73
N GLY A 11 -2.14 18.51 -21.59
CA GLY A 11 -3.48 18.61 -20.98
C GLY A 11 -3.88 17.47 -20.06
N GLU A 12 -2.99 16.49 -19.76
CA GLU A 12 -3.27 15.41 -18.82
C GLU A 12 -3.51 15.95 -17.40
N LYS A 13 -4.68 15.61 -16.85
CA LYS A 13 -5.08 15.99 -15.48
C LYS A 13 -5.21 14.74 -14.62
N VAL A 14 -4.74 14.81 -13.38
CA VAL A 14 -4.99 13.77 -12.37
C VAL A 14 -6.42 13.95 -11.86
N LEU A 15 -7.26 12.95 -12.08
CA LEU A 15 -8.66 12.93 -11.67
C LEU A 15 -8.85 12.36 -10.28
N PHE A 16 -8.04 11.34 -9.95
CA PHE A 16 -8.11 10.62 -8.70
C PHE A 16 -6.71 10.18 -8.30
N GLU A 17 -6.35 10.44 -7.06
CA GLU A 17 -5.11 9.95 -6.44
C GLU A 17 -5.47 9.22 -5.16
N THR A 18 -4.95 8.01 -5.00
CA THR A 18 -5.14 7.21 -3.79
C THR A 18 -3.86 6.47 -3.43
N ARG A 19 -3.83 6.01 -2.19
CA ARG A 19 -2.76 5.15 -1.69
C ARG A 19 -3.36 3.82 -1.24
N PRO A 20 -2.61 2.72 -1.35
CA PRO A 20 -3.07 1.44 -0.84
C PRO A 20 -3.35 1.55 0.66
N ARG A 21 -4.31 0.79 1.15
CA ARG A 21 -4.48 0.57 2.58
C ARG A 21 -3.42 -0.40 3.08
N PHE A 22 -3.08 -0.30 4.36
CA PHE A 22 -2.05 -1.16 4.98
C PHE A 22 -2.63 -2.56 5.31
N THR A 23 -3.31 -3.20 4.36
CA THR A 23 -3.94 -4.51 4.55
C THR A 23 -3.08 -5.67 4.07
N LEU A 24 -2.38 -5.54 2.94
CA LEU A 24 -1.50 -6.57 2.37
C LEU A 24 -0.34 -6.95 3.28
N ASN A 25 0.38 -5.95 3.72
CA ASN A 25 1.51 -6.17 4.62
C ASN A 25 1.06 -6.42 6.07
N LEU A 26 -0.25 -6.24 6.36
CA LEU A 26 -0.76 -6.40 7.71
C LEU A 26 -0.56 -7.84 8.21
N GLY A 27 -0.86 -8.85 7.38
CA GLY A 27 -0.64 -10.26 7.72
C GLY A 27 0.82 -10.56 8.04
N SER A 28 1.72 -10.20 7.15
CA SER A 28 3.17 -10.39 7.35
C SER A 28 3.70 -9.60 8.54
N THR A 29 3.28 -8.35 8.68
CA THR A 29 3.70 -7.47 9.78
C THR A 29 3.16 -7.96 11.14
N ILE A 30 1.90 -8.44 11.20
CA ILE A 30 1.34 -9.05 12.41
C ILE A 30 2.10 -10.30 12.80
N VAL A 31 2.39 -11.19 11.86
CA VAL A 31 3.18 -12.40 12.14
C VAL A 31 4.56 -12.03 12.67
N LYS A 32 5.27 -11.10 12.06
CA LYS A 32 6.56 -10.60 12.55
C LYS A 32 6.44 -10.00 13.96
N PHE A 33 5.37 -9.25 14.23
CA PHE A 33 5.12 -8.65 15.53
C PHE A 33 4.83 -9.71 16.61
N ILE A 34 4.02 -10.74 16.28
CA ILE A 34 3.77 -11.87 17.18
C ILE A 34 5.07 -12.63 17.47
N VAL A 35 5.87 -12.91 16.44
CA VAL A 35 7.18 -13.58 16.59
C VAL A 35 8.10 -12.74 17.50
N LEU A 36 8.12 -11.41 17.33
CA LEU A 36 8.89 -10.51 18.18
C LEU A 36 8.43 -10.58 19.63
N LEU A 37 7.12 -10.55 19.90
CA LEU A 37 6.57 -10.67 21.26
C LEU A 37 6.90 -12.02 21.89
N LEU A 38 6.74 -13.12 21.15
CA LEU A 38 7.09 -14.46 21.63
C LEU A 38 8.59 -14.55 21.95
N LEU A 39 9.44 -14.01 21.09
CA LEU A 39 10.89 -14.03 21.30
C LEU A 39 11.28 -13.21 22.54
N LEU A 40 10.66 -12.05 22.76
CA LEU A 40 10.88 -11.25 23.98
C LEU A 40 10.34 -11.96 25.22
N TYR A 41 9.18 -12.61 25.14
CA TYR A 41 8.61 -13.36 26.26
C TYR A 41 9.48 -14.56 26.66
N PHE A 42 9.94 -15.32 25.69
CA PHE A 42 10.78 -16.49 25.95
C PHE A 42 12.28 -16.19 26.10
N PHE A 43 12.68 -14.92 25.98
CA PHE A 43 14.09 -14.51 26.00
C PHE A 43 14.84 -15.04 27.22
N SER A 44 14.31 -14.82 28.43
CA SER A 44 14.92 -15.28 29.68
C SER A 44 14.91 -16.82 29.80
N THR A 45 13.86 -17.48 29.32
CA THR A 45 13.73 -18.94 29.34
C THR A 45 14.77 -19.59 28.43
N ILE A 46 14.96 -19.02 27.23
CA ILE A 46 15.99 -19.49 26.29
C ILE A 46 17.38 -19.34 26.91
N LEU A 47 17.68 -18.18 27.50
CA LEU A 47 18.98 -17.96 28.14
C LEU A 47 19.21 -18.91 29.31
N SER A 48 18.21 -19.18 30.17
CA SER A 48 18.33 -20.11 31.28
C SER A 48 18.59 -21.55 30.83
N LEU A 49 17.94 -21.97 29.72
CA LEU A 49 18.19 -23.27 29.12
C LEU A 49 19.66 -23.41 28.65
N PHE A 50 20.16 -22.36 27.96
CA PHE A 50 21.58 -22.39 27.51
C PHE A 50 22.54 -22.23 28.67
N ALA A 51 22.18 -21.59 29.77
CA ALA A 51 22.98 -21.52 30.97
C ALA A 51 23.17 -22.93 31.61
N SER A 52 22.06 -23.69 31.74
CA SER A 52 22.12 -25.07 32.25
C SER A 52 22.99 -25.97 31.36
N LEU A 53 22.87 -25.76 30.05
CA LEU A 53 23.65 -26.49 29.06
C LEU A 53 25.15 -26.12 29.13
N GLN A 54 25.45 -24.84 29.34
CA GLN A 54 26.82 -24.37 29.52
C GLN A 54 27.46 -24.94 30.78
N GLU A 55 26.73 -24.99 31.92
CA GLU A 55 27.21 -25.62 33.14
C GLU A 55 27.61 -27.09 32.93
N PHE A 56 26.83 -27.83 32.15
CA PHE A 56 27.14 -29.21 31.80
C PHE A 56 28.36 -29.34 30.88
N LEU A 57 28.50 -28.41 29.90
CA LEU A 57 29.55 -28.45 28.88
C LEU A 57 30.87 -27.80 29.33
N ILE A 58 30.86 -26.93 30.35
CA ILE A 58 32.07 -26.18 30.78
C ILE A 58 33.23 -27.06 31.15
N TYR A 59 32.93 -28.28 31.58
CA TYR A 59 33.94 -29.29 31.91
C TYR A 59 34.71 -29.78 30.67
N TYR A 60 34.07 -29.77 29.48
CA TYR A 60 34.65 -30.26 28.24
C TYR A 60 35.07 -29.12 27.28
N VAL A 61 34.38 -28.03 27.28
CA VAL A 61 34.58 -26.93 26.32
C VAL A 61 34.32 -25.60 27.00
N GLN A 62 35.35 -24.75 27.09
CA GLN A 62 35.22 -23.39 27.67
C GLN A 62 34.70 -22.37 26.66
N ILE A 63 33.49 -22.59 26.12
CA ILE A 63 32.86 -21.67 25.20
C ILE A 63 31.78 -20.86 25.95
N PRO A 64 31.74 -19.54 25.83
CA PRO A 64 30.70 -18.69 26.44
C PRO A 64 29.38 -18.76 25.65
N LEU A 65 28.69 -19.93 25.75
CA LEU A 65 27.45 -20.19 24.99
C LEU A 65 26.33 -19.18 25.30
N VAL A 66 26.11 -18.87 26.56
CA VAL A 66 25.09 -17.92 27.00
C VAL A 66 25.30 -16.54 26.35
N GLN A 67 26.57 -16.09 26.33
CA GLN A 67 26.90 -14.79 25.74
C GLN A 67 26.70 -14.80 24.24
N GLY A 68 27.09 -15.86 23.53
CA GLY A 68 26.88 -16.01 22.09
C GLY A 68 25.41 -16.05 21.72
N VAL A 69 24.60 -16.84 22.46
CA VAL A 69 23.16 -16.92 22.25
C VAL A 69 22.46 -15.58 22.54
N SER A 70 22.88 -14.89 23.61
CA SER A 70 22.35 -13.56 23.96
C SER A 70 22.55 -12.54 22.83
N TYR A 71 23.75 -12.47 22.24
CA TYR A 71 24.02 -11.61 21.09
C TYR A 71 23.24 -12.01 19.84
N LEU A 72 23.11 -13.32 19.58
CA LEU A 72 22.33 -13.84 18.47
C LEU A 72 20.85 -13.44 18.59
N LEU A 73 20.24 -13.64 19.77
CA LEU A 73 18.86 -13.29 20.04
C LEU A 73 18.64 -11.77 19.89
N LEU A 74 19.54 -10.96 20.43
CA LEU A 74 19.48 -9.51 20.29
C LEU A 74 19.58 -9.08 18.83
N PHE A 75 20.46 -9.71 18.05
CA PHE A 75 20.58 -9.46 16.62
C PHE A 75 19.27 -9.77 15.87
N ILE A 76 18.65 -10.94 16.20
CA ILE A 76 17.34 -11.32 15.60
C ILE A 76 16.26 -10.27 15.95
N VAL A 77 16.21 -9.80 17.20
CA VAL A 77 15.26 -8.74 17.60
C VAL A 77 15.47 -7.49 16.78
N VAL A 78 16.71 -7.03 16.63
CA VAL A 78 17.04 -5.84 15.85
C VAL A 78 16.60 -6.00 14.39
N VAL A 79 16.92 -7.16 13.77
CA VAL A 79 16.52 -7.45 12.39
C VAL A 79 15.00 -7.46 12.22
N LEU A 80 14.24 -8.04 13.16
CA LEU A 80 12.79 -8.06 13.13
C LEU A 80 12.21 -6.64 13.23
N VAL A 81 12.72 -5.81 14.15
CA VAL A 81 12.29 -4.42 14.27
C VAL A 81 12.55 -3.63 12.99
N PHE A 82 13.75 -3.76 12.41
CA PHE A 82 14.06 -3.14 11.13
C PHE A 82 13.17 -3.63 10.01
N SER A 83 12.84 -4.92 9.96
CA SER A 83 11.95 -5.50 8.96
C SER A 83 10.53 -4.94 9.07
N ILE A 84 9.99 -4.77 10.29
CA ILE A 84 8.68 -4.18 10.53
C ILE A 84 8.67 -2.70 10.10
N LEU A 85 9.69 -1.93 10.47
CA LEU A 85 9.84 -0.53 10.04
C LEU A 85 9.91 -0.42 8.52
N TRP A 86 10.63 -1.33 7.87
CA TRP A 86 10.74 -1.38 6.41
C TRP A 86 9.40 -1.63 5.73
N ASP A 87 8.58 -2.55 6.26
CA ASP A 87 7.24 -2.81 5.72
C ASP A 87 6.37 -1.55 5.74
N VAL A 88 6.39 -0.79 6.85
CA VAL A 88 5.63 0.47 6.99
C VAL A 88 6.12 1.55 6.03
N ILE A 89 7.44 1.69 5.87
CA ILE A 89 8.02 2.70 4.99
C ILE A 89 7.74 2.34 3.52
N SER A 90 7.87 1.07 3.15
CA SER A 90 7.64 0.58 1.78
C SER A 90 6.19 0.80 1.35
N TRP A 91 5.24 0.53 2.22
CA TRP A 91 3.82 0.78 1.97
C TRP A 91 3.55 2.26 1.65
N ARG A 92 4.16 3.20 2.39
CA ARG A 92 3.96 4.64 2.15
C ARG A 92 4.48 5.14 0.81
N ALA A 93 5.34 4.37 0.16
CA ALA A 93 5.96 4.75 -1.11
C ALA A 93 5.14 4.34 -2.35
N ILE A 94 3.93 3.79 -2.16
CA ILE A 94 3.05 3.39 -3.26
C ILE A 94 1.97 4.45 -3.45
N HIS A 95 1.77 4.89 -4.69
CA HIS A 95 0.74 5.84 -5.09
C HIS A 95 0.05 5.35 -6.36
N TYR A 96 -1.26 5.36 -6.36
CA TYR A 96 -2.12 5.07 -7.50
C TYR A 96 -2.77 6.37 -7.99
N MET A 97 -2.69 6.62 -9.28
CA MET A 97 -3.25 7.81 -9.90
C MET A 97 -4.07 7.41 -11.13
N LEU A 98 -5.28 7.93 -11.21
CA LEU A 98 -6.09 7.89 -12.41
C LEU A 98 -6.01 9.27 -13.07
N THR A 99 -5.55 9.31 -14.31
CA THR A 99 -5.48 10.53 -15.10
C THR A 99 -6.58 10.52 -16.16
N THR A 100 -6.67 11.56 -16.97
CA THR A 100 -7.61 11.62 -18.08
C THR A 100 -7.33 10.61 -19.19
N HIS A 101 -6.12 10.03 -19.27
CA HIS A 101 -5.71 9.16 -20.39
C HIS A 101 -5.22 7.78 -19.98
N ARG A 102 -4.81 7.59 -18.73
CA ARG A 102 -4.18 6.35 -18.27
C ARG A 102 -4.30 6.12 -16.77
N VAL A 103 -4.17 4.86 -16.38
CA VAL A 103 -3.88 4.46 -15.00
C VAL A 103 -2.38 4.55 -14.77
N MET A 104 -1.97 5.12 -13.66
CA MET A 104 -0.57 5.30 -13.31
C MET A 104 -0.30 4.76 -11.91
N ILE A 105 0.74 3.93 -11.78
CA ILE A 105 1.24 3.43 -10.51
C ILE A 105 2.65 3.96 -10.29
N LYS A 106 2.87 4.61 -9.15
CA LYS A 106 4.21 4.99 -8.70
C LYS A 106 4.56 4.13 -7.49
N LYS A 107 5.61 3.31 -7.60
CA LYS A 107 6.12 2.46 -6.51
C LYS A 107 7.61 2.75 -6.28
N GLY A 108 8.05 2.67 -5.02
CA GLY A 108 9.45 2.59 -4.61
C GLY A 108 10.00 3.78 -3.87
N ILE A 109 10.86 3.47 -2.88
CA ILE A 109 11.55 4.43 -2.01
C ILE A 109 12.86 4.88 -2.66
N PHE A 110 13.78 3.94 -2.89
CA PHE A 110 15.09 4.22 -3.49
C PHE A 110 15.05 4.17 -5.02
N ARG A 111 14.41 3.14 -5.58
CA ARG A 111 14.23 2.99 -7.02
C ARG A 111 12.78 3.27 -7.38
N LYS A 112 12.52 4.48 -7.83
CA LYS A 112 11.19 4.87 -8.29
C LYS A 112 10.85 4.11 -9.58
N ARG A 113 9.75 3.35 -9.57
CA ARG A 113 9.19 2.67 -10.74
C ARG A 113 7.84 3.30 -11.03
N LYS A 114 7.63 3.70 -12.28
CA LYS A 114 6.35 4.19 -12.78
C LYS A 114 5.82 3.16 -13.78
N ILE A 115 4.59 2.74 -13.59
CA ILE A 115 3.88 1.84 -14.51
C ILE A 115 2.70 2.63 -15.05
N TYR A 116 2.48 2.56 -16.36
CA TYR A 116 1.41 3.25 -17.06
C TYR A 116 0.56 2.24 -17.81
N MET A 117 -0.76 2.38 -17.73
CA MET A 117 -1.72 1.61 -18.52
C MET A 117 -2.72 2.59 -19.17
N PRO A 118 -2.58 2.90 -20.46
CA PRO A 118 -3.55 3.71 -21.20
C PRO A 118 -4.91 3.01 -21.25
N TYR A 119 -6.01 3.76 -21.13
CA TYR A 119 -7.36 3.19 -21.12
C TYR A 119 -7.71 2.42 -22.39
N ASN A 120 -7.18 2.83 -23.54
CA ASN A 120 -7.40 2.14 -24.83
C ASN A 120 -6.68 0.80 -24.94
N MET A 121 -5.77 0.47 -24.04
CA MET A 121 -5.07 -0.82 -23.96
C MET A 121 -5.70 -1.78 -22.94
N ILE A 122 -6.66 -1.33 -22.14
CA ILE A 122 -7.33 -2.17 -21.15
C ILE A 122 -8.35 -3.04 -21.88
N GLN A 123 -8.29 -4.35 -21.65
CA GLN A 123 -9.24 -5.32 -22.18
C GLN A 123 -10.23 -5.80 -21.14
N ASP A 124 -9.76 -6.04 -19.92
CA ASP A 124 -10.56 -6.55 -18.83
C ASP A 124 -10.08 -6.00 -17.48
N ILE A 125 -11.00 -5.94 -16.52
CA ILE A 125 -10.74 -5.50 -15.15
C ILE A 125 -11.38 -6.50 -14.21
N ASP A 126 -10.57 -7.10 -13.36
CA ASP A 126 -11.06 -7.96 -12.29
C ASP A 126 -10.89 -7.28 -10.93
N VAL A 127 -11.90 -7.39 -10.09
CA VAL A 127 -11.91 -6.80 -8.74
C VAL A 127 -12.04 -7.93 -7.73
N SER A 128 -11.00 -8.19 -6.98
CA SER A 128 -10.98 -9.16 -5.90
C SER A 128 -10.97 -8.50 -4.54
N GLN A 129 -11.63 -9.13 -3.58
CA GLN A 129 -11.72 -8.63 -2.21
C GLN A 129 -11.76 -9.78 -1.21
N GLY A 130 -10.66 -9.96 -0.48
CA GLY A 130 -10.57 -10.92 0.62
C GLY A 130 -11.41 -10.52 1.84
N LEU A 131 -11.59 -11.43 2.79
CA LEU A 131 -12.38 -11.18 4.01
C LEU A 131 -11.81 -10.03 4.86
N ILE A 132 -10.49 -9.98 5.01
CA ILE A 132 -9.79 -8.93 5.77
C ILE A 132 -9.89 -7.60 5.02
N GLU A 133 -9.66 -7.59 3.72
CA GLU A 133 -9.75 -6.40 2.87
C GLU A 133 -11.17 -5.81 2.89
N ARG A 134 -12.18 -6.68 2.89
CA ARG A 134 -13.60 -6.26 3.00
C ARG A 134 -13.88 -5.53 4.32
N LEU A 135 -13.31 -5.99 5.44
CA LEU A 135 -13.44 -5.33 6.74
C LEU A 135 -12.86 -3.90 6.69
N PHE A 136 -11.75 -3.73 5.98
CA PHE A 136 -11.08 -2.44 5.81
C PHE A 136 -11.57 -1.65 4.57
N ARG A 137 -12.59 -2.14 3.86
CA ARG A 137 -13.07 -1.56 2.58
C ARG A 137 -11.94 -1.34 1.59
N ALA A 138 -11.01 -2.29 1.53
CA ALA A 138 -9.95 -2.36 0.55
C ALA A 138 -10.19 -3.54 -0.39
N GLY A 139 -9.43 -3.64 -1.46
CA GLY A 139 -9.44 -4.77 -2.39
C GLY A 139 -8.46 -4.53 -3.52
N ASP A 140 -8.19 -5.57 -4.29
CA ASP A 140 -7.28 -5.55 -5.40
C ASP A 140 -8.02 -5.36 -6.71
N ILE A 141 -7.42 -4.57 -7.61
CA ILE A 141 -7.93 -4.36 -8.96
C ILE A 141 -6.85 -4.84 -9.93
N GLU A 142 -7.16 -5.88 -10.67
CA GLU A 142 -6.29 -6.42 -11.71
C GLU A 142 -6.74 -5.90 -13.07
N ILE A 143 -5.87 -5.19 -13.76
CA ILE A 143 -6.13 -4.59 -15.06
C ILE A 143 -5.33 -5.35 -16.11
N TYR A 144 -6.04 -5.97 -17.05
CA TYR A 144 -5.45 -6.75 -18.13
C TYR A 144 -5.34 -5.93 -19.40
N GLY A 145 -4.16 -5.91 -20.00
CA GLY A 145 -3.91 -5.23 -21.28
C GLY A 145 -3.93 -6.17 -22.47
N GLY A 146 -3.96 -5.62 -23.69
CA GLY A 146 -4.10 -6.35 -24.95
C GLY A 146 -2.92 -7.22 -25.38
N HIS A 147 -1.84 -7.31 -24.64
CA HIS A 147 -0.71 -8.19 -24.94
C HIS A 147 -0.50 -9.17 -23.79
N GLU A 148 -0.07 -10.39 -24.12
CA GLU A 148 0.36 -11.38 -23.14
C GLU A 148 1.38 -10.75 -22.18
N HIS A 149 1.12 -10.87 -20.86
CA HIS A 149 1.90 -10.30 -19.76
C HIS A 149 1.77 -8.80 -19.48
N THR A 150 0.81 -8.10 -20.08
CA THR A 150 0.51 -6.71 -19.69
C THR A 150 -0.56 -6.67 -18.62
N GLN A 151 -0.22 -7.08 -17.41
CA GLN A 151 -1.09 -7.00 -16.25
C GLN A 151 -0.59 -5.90 -15.31
N VAL A 152 -1.51 -5.09 -14.84
CA VAL A 152 -1.26 -4.07 -13.82
C VAL A 152 -2.16 -4.32 -12.63
N VAL A 153 -1.56 -4.57 -11.47
CA VAL A 153 -2.30 -4.83 -10.23
C VAL A 153 -2.20 -3.60 -9.33
N LEU A 154 -3.37 -3.09 -8.94
CA LEU A 154 -3.51 -2.10 -7.89
C LEU A 154 -3.93 -2.82 -6.61
N GLU A 155 -2.99 -3.03 -5.72
CA GLU A 155 -3.17 -3.77 -4.47
C GLU A 155 -3.77 -2.86 -3.40
N ASP A 156 -4.71 -3.40 -2.57
CA ASP A 156 -5.29 -2.72 -1.40
C ASP A 156 -5.93 -1.36 -1.68
N VAL A 157 -6.55 -1.21 -2.83
CA VAL A 157 -7.23 0.04 -3.20
C VAL A 157 -8.42 0.29 -2.28
N PRO A 158 -8.56 1.49 -1.69
CA PRO A 158 -9.75 1.83 -0.92
C PRO A 158 -10.96 1.96 -1.84
N ASN A 159 -12.07 1.30 -1.46
CA ASN A 159 -13.32 1.24 -2.22
C ASN A 159 -13.11 0.78 -3.68
N PRO A 160 -12.63 -0.44 -3.93
CA PRO A 160 -12.19 -0.90 -5.24
C PRO A 160 -13.29 -0.81 -6.30
N TYR A 161 -14.55 -1.10 -5.96
CA TYR A 161 -15.68 -0.98 -6.89
C TYR A 161 -15.93 0.45 -7.38
N GLN A 162 -15.62 1.47 -6.54
CA GLN A 162 -15.74 2.86 -7.01
C GLN A 162 -14.63 3.22 -7.99
N VAL A 163 -13.45 2.69 -7.75
CA VAL A 163 -12.29 2.90 -8.64
C VAL A 163 -12.51 2.18 -9.96
N ASP A 164 -12.98 0.93 -9.93
CA ASP A 164 -13.38 0.17 -11.12
C ASP A 164 -14.42 0.92 -11.94
N ASN A 165 -15.55 1.34 -11.34
CA ASN A 165 -16.55 2.15 -12.02
C ASN A 165 -15.97 3.42 -12.64
N THR A 166 -15.01 4.05 -11.96
CA THR A 166 -14.33 5.25 -12.47
C THR A 166 -13.47 4.92 -13.69
N ILE A 167 -12.72 3.82 -13.65
CA ILE A 167 -11.90 3.36 -14.78
C ILE A 167 -12.80 3.02 -15.97
N ASN A 168 -13.89 2.26 -15.76
CA ASN A 168 -14.84 1.88 -16.81
C ASN A 168 -15.46 3.09 -17.50
N ARG A 169 -15.81 4.13 -16.74
CA ARG A 169 -16.34 5.38 -17.29
C ARG A 169 -15.29 6.14 -18.10
N LEU A 170 -14.04 6.15 -17.65
CA LEU A 170 -12.92 6.76 -18.38
C LEU A 170 -12.59 6.01 -19.66
N MET A 171 -12.70 4.66 -19.67
CA MET A 171 -12.58 3.84 -20.87
C MET A 171 -13.66 4.17 -21.92
N GLN A 172 -14.87 4.53 -21.47
CA GLN A 172 -15.97 4.96 -22.34
C GLN A 172 -15.83 6.42 -22.82
N GLY A 173 -14.75 7.10 -22.46
CA GLY A 173 -14.49 8.48 -22.85
C GLY A 173 -15.31 9.53 -22.07
N GLU A 174 -15.88 9.16 -20.92
CA GLU A 174 -16.59 10.14 -20.07
C GLU A 174 -15.59 11.12 -19.44
N ASP A 175 -15.80 12.41 -19.65
CA ASP A 175 -15.04 13.46 -18.96
C ASP A 175 -15.55 13.66 -17.53
N ILE A 176 -14.97 12.88 -16.61
CA ILE A 176 -15.33 12.92 -15.18
C ILE A 176 -14.87 14.23 -14.52
N GLY A 177 -13.80 14.84 -15.03
CA GLY A 177 -13.28 16.11 -14.53
C GLY A 177 -14.26 17.26 -14.75
N TYR A 178 -14.87 17.30 -15.94
CA TYR A 178 -15.86 18.31 -16.29
C TYR A 178 -17.15 18.20 -15.45
N ARG A 179 -17.65 16.98 -15.24
CA ARG A 179 -18.85 16.74 -14.41
C ARG A 179 -18.64 17.07 -12.93
N LYS A 180 -17.44 16.85 -12.39
CA LYS A 180 -17.15 17.24 -11.01
C LYS A 180 -17.09 18.75 -10.87
N TYR A 181 -16.49 19.43 -11.83
CA TYR A 181 -16.45 20.89 -11.89
C TYR A 181 -17.85 21.50 -12.04
N GLN A 182 -18.67 20.95 -12.94
CA GLN A 182 -20.07 21.39 -13.11
C GLN A 182 -20.89 21.23 -11.83
N ARG A 183 -20.82 20.07 -11.15
CA ARG A 183 -21.51 19.87 -9.87
C ARG A 183 -21.05 20.85 -8.77
N GLU A 184 -19.80 21.22 -8.78
CA GLU A 184 -19.25 22.18 -7.81
C GLU A 184 -19.69 23.61 -8.12
N VAL A 185 -19.78 23.98 -9.39
CA VAL A 185 -20.32 25.25 -9.87
C VAL A 185 -21.81 25.32 -9.57
N ASP A 186 -22.59 24.30 -9.90
CA ASP A 186 -24.04 24.24 -9.61
C ASP A 186 -24.30 24.30 -8.10
N ARG A 187 -23.52 23.64 -7.28
CA ARG A 187 -23.62 23.72 -5.82
C ARG A 187 -23.36 25.13 -5.29
N LYS A 188 -22.34 25.80 -5.81
CA LYS A 188 -22.02 27.18 -5.42
C LYS A 188 -23.09 28.15 -5.85
N SER A 189 -23.59 28.03 -7.07
CA SER A 189 -24.66 28.90 -7.58
C SER A 189 -25.96 28.72 -6.78
N VAL A 190 -26.31 27.49 -6.41
CA VAL A 190 -27.46 27.20 -5.55
C VAL A 190 -27.28 27.81 -4.15
N ILE A 191 -26.10 27.68 -3.56
CA ILE A 191 -25.82 28.30 -2.25
C ILE A 191 -25.91 29.83 -2.31
N GLU A 192 -25.33 30.45 -3.35
CA GLU A 192 -25.40 31.90 -3.56
C GLU A 192 -26.83 32.38 -3.79
N GLU A 193 -27.66 31.61 -4.47
CA GLU A 193 -29.09 31.94 -4.66
C GLU A 193 -29.87 31.84 -3.35
N TYR A 194 -29.60 30.83 -2.52
CA TYR A 194 -30.17 30.71 -1.17
C TYR A 194 -29.75 31.87 -0.26
N ASP A 195 -28.43 32.22 -0.26
CA ASP A 195 -27.92 33.33 0.53
C ASP A 195 -28.54 34.70 0.11
N LYS A 196 -28.80 34.89 -1.19
CA LYS A 196 -29.50 36.10 -1.68
C LYS A 196 -30.96 36.14 -1.29
N LYS A 197 -31.63 35.00 -1.22
CA LYS A 197 -33.06 34.89 -0.97
C LYS A 197 -33.42 34.97 0.52
N PHE A 198 -32.48 34.66 1.41
CA PHE A 198 -32.66 34.57 2.85
C PHE A 198 -31.76 35.52 3.67
N LYS A 199 -31.05 36.47 3.03
CA LYS A 199 -30.46 37.61 3.74
C LYS A 199 -31.56 38.60 4.07
N PHE A 200 -32.00 38.56 5.34
CA PHE A 200 -32.75 39.61 6.01
C PHE A 200 -31.83 40.77 6.36
#